data_efbff4594c38e38e1d4f0bcc857a2e3d
#
_entry.id   efbff4594c38e38e1d4f0bcc857a2e3d
#
_cell.length_a   1.000
_cell.length_b   1.000
_cell.length_c   1.000
_cell.angle_alpha   90.00
_cell.angle_beta   90.00
_cell.angle_gamma   90.00
#
_symmetry.space_group_name_H-M   'P 1'
#
loop_
_entity.id
_entity.type
_entity.pdbx_description
1 polymer ?
#
loop_
_entity_poly.entity_id
_entity_poly.type
_entity_poly.pdbx_seq_one_letter_code
_entity_poly.pdbx_strand_id
1 'polypeptide(L)'
;MSKWVVTNWKRLRTQPRVWGLDVLTLVSIVYFLFHLCWGLNYYRESLHVTLSLKPTYTTEELKIITSKLVLKTNSLHLSITNDSLQKIDTPYSFNKMAALSQQGYKQLETVYPIFGHPGQNTKKSLFSTPLTYMGFGGYLNPFTLEAQVNSVIPKSSMLTTIAHEQAHQLGYAAENEANFIGFLACIHNKDLFYQYAGYAFALRYCLKEMSRRDIDFYKNTVKSIHPGILKNFQETSEFWKAYNNPLEPLIKNFYNNFLKANNQEKGIESYSYVVALLVDYLHNK
;
A
#
# COMPACT_ATOMS: atom_id res chain seq x y z
N MET A 1 22.18 24.47 24.31
CA MET A 1 22.15 23.02 24.59
C MET A 1 21.52 22.81 25.96
N SER A 2 20.50 21.97 26.11
CA SER A 2 19.82 21.78 27.40
C SER A 2 20.75 21.10 28.42
N LYS A 3 20.60 21.43 29.72
CA LYS A 3 21.35 20.80 30.83
C LYS A 3 21.31 19.26 30.75
N TRP A 4 20.22 18.72 30.24
CA TRP A 4 20.02 17.28 30.03
C TRP A 4 21.06 16.67 29.06
N VAL A 5 21.33 17.31 27.90
CA VAL A 5 22.33 16.83 26.93
C VAL A 5 23.73 16.82 27.54
N VAL A 6 24.10 17.87 28.28
CA VAL A 6 25.43 17.98 28.92
C VAL A 6 25.60 16.93 30.01
N THR A 7 24.57 16.67 30.82
CA THR A 7 24.60 15.67 31.91
C THR A 7 24.73 14.26 31.34
N ASN A 8 23.95 13.92 30.29
CA ASN A 8 24.02 12.61 29.65
C ASN A 8 25.36 12.38 28.89
N TRP A 9 25.93 13.44 28.27
CA TRP A 9 27.25 13.36 27.66
C TRP A 9 28.37 13.08 28.66
N LYS A 10 28.34 13.71 29.85
CA LYS A 10 29.26 13.40 30.94
C LYS A 10 29.09 11.97 31.43
N ARG A 11 27.86 11.51 31.63
CA ARG A 11 27.52 10.14 32.08
C ARG A 11 28.02 9.08 31.08
N LEU A 12 27.92 9.33 29.79
CA LEU A 12 28.43 8.47 28.73
C LEU A 12 29.95 8.26 28.81
N ARG A 13 30.69 9.32 29.16
CA ARG A 13 32.17 9.26 29.33
C ARG A 13 32.63 8.63 30.65
N THR A 14 31.88 8.85 31.73
CA THR A 14 32.27 8.42 33.08
C THR A 14 31.74 7.07 33.48
N GLN A 15 30.55 6.68 32.95
CA GLN A 15 29.85 5.45 33.30
C GLN A 15 29.25 4.77 32.05
N PRO A 16 30.06 4.30 31.08
CA PRO A 16 29.56 3.78 29.81
C PRO A 16 28.67 2.53 29.97
N ARG A 17 28.92 1.69 31.00
CA ARG A 17 28.08 0.52 31.27
C ARG A 17 26.67 0.90 31.72
N VAL A 18 26.52 1.90 32.60
CA VAL A 18 25.22 2.37 33.07
C VAL A 18 24.45 3.02 31.93
N TRP A 19 25.13 3.83 31.11
CA TRP A 19 24.50 4.42 29.93
C TRP A 19 24.07 3.33 28.92
N GLY A 20 24.87 2.30 28.71
CA GLY A 20 24.52 1.16 27.85
C GLY A 20 23.25 0.43 28.34
N LEU A 21 23.12 0.24 29.66
CA LEU A 21 21.91 -0.35 30.27
C LEU A 21 20.70 0.56 30.12
N ASP A 22 20.84 1.87 30.28
CA ASP A 22 19.75 2.84 30.08
C ASP A 22 19.25 2.81 28.62
N VAL A 23 20.16 2.77 27.63
CA VAL A 23 19.80 2.63 26.21
C VAL A 23 19.11 1.32 25.93
N LEU A 24 19.64 0.20 26.43
CA LEU A 24 19.05 -1.12 26.28
C LEU A 24 17.64 -1.16 26.88
N THR A 25 17.46 -0.59 28.05
CA THR A 25 16.14 -0.49 28.72
C THR A 25 15.16 0.31 27.86
N LEU A 26 15.58 1.48 27.33
CA LEU A 26 14.74 2.29 26.47
C LEU A 26 14.34 1.54 25.18
N VAL A 27 15.30 0.89 24.53
CA VAL A 27 15.05 0.07 23.33
C VAL A 27 14.08 -1.07 23.64
N SER A 28 14.26 -1.74 24.78
CA SER A 28 13.37 -2.84 25.22
C SER A 28 11.94 -2.34 25.47
N ILE A 29 11.79 -1.18 26.11
CA ILE A 29 10.46 -0.57 26.33
C ILE A 29 9.80 -0.23 25.01
N VAL A 30 10.53 0.43 24.09
CA VAL A 30 10.00 0.80 22.77
C VAL A 30 9.61 -0.46 21.97
N TYR A 31 10.45 -1.50 21.99
CA TYR A 31 10.19 -2.77 21.34
C TYR A 31 8.94 -3.45 21.93
N PHE A 32 8.84 -3.51 23.24
CA PHE A 32 7.66 -4.05 23.92
C PHE A 32 6.38 -3.29 23.57
N LEU A 33 6.40 -1.95 23.65
CA LEU A 33 5.26 -1.12 23.30
C LEU A 33 4.88 -1.24 21.83
N PHE A 34 5.87 -1.32 20.92
CA PHE A 34 5.62 -1.57 19.50
C PHE A 34 4.85 -2.88 19.30
N HIS A 35 5.32 -3.99 19.91
CA HIS A 35 4.64 -5.28 19.79
C HIS A 35 3.24 -5.27 20.41
N LEU A 36 3.09 -4.65 21.59
CA LEU A 36 1.80 -4.54 22.29
C LEU A 36 0.78 -3.73 21.48
N CYS A 37 1.20 -2.62 20.89
CA CYS A 37 0.29 -1.73 20.14
C CYS A 37 0.03 -2.20 18.72
N TRP A 38 1.02 -2.84 18.08
CA TRP A 38 0.95 -3.15 16.64
C TRP A 38 1.62 -4.47 16.23
N GLY A 39 2.83 -4.75 16.71
CA GLY A 39 3.68 -5.83 16.18
C GLY A 39 3.07 -7.23 16.25
N LEU A 40 2.14 -7.49 17.16
CA LEU A 40 1.41 -8.76 17.24
C LEU A 40 0.57 -9.03 15.99
N ASN A 41 0.20 -8.00 15.22
CA ASN A 41 -0.52 -8.17 13.95
C ASN A 41 0.29 -8.89 12.86
N TYR A 42 1.62 -8.95 12.98
CA TYR A 42 2.47 -9.74 12.09
C TYR A 42 2.27 -11.26 12.22
N TYR A 43 1.64 -11.70 13.31
CA TYR A 43 1.35 -13.11 13.61
C TYR A 43 -0.12 -13.47 13.35
N ARG A 44 -0.88 -12.56 12.73
CA ARG A 44 -2.26 -12.80 12.34
C ARG A 44 -2.31 -13.88 11.25
N GLU A 45 -3.39 -14.69 11.26
CA GLU A 45 -3.66 -15.64 10.20
C GLU A 45 -3.75 -14.94 8.84
N SER A 46 -3.16 -15.55 7.82
CA SER A 46 -3.10 -14.97 6.48
C SER A 46 -4.48 -14.78 5.87
N LEU A 47 -4.67 -13.66 5.19
CA LEU A 47 -5.95 -13.27 4.59
C LEU A 47 -6.47 -14.28 3.57
N HIS A 48 -5.59 -14.97 2.83
CA HIS A 48 -6.00 -16.00 1.88
C HIS A 48 -6.71 -17.17 2.57
N VAL A 49 -6.32 -17.53 3.81
CA VAL A 49 -7.00 -18.55 4.61
C VAL A 49 -8.36 -18.03 5.06
N THR A 50 -8.38 -16.83 5.65
CA THR A 50 -9.61 -16.21 6.16
C THR A 50 -10.69 -16.04 5.06
N LEU A 51 -10.28 -15.71 3.83
CA LEU A 51 -11.21 -15.53 2.70
C LEU A 51 -11.34 -16.77 1.80
N SER A 52 -10.67 -17.88 2.16
CA SER A 52 -10.62 -19.12 1.36
C SER A 52 -10.17 -18.88 -0.08
N LEU A 53 -9.18 -17.99 -0.28
CA LEU A 53 -8.59 -17.67 -1.57
C LEU A 53 -7.37 -18.56 -1.83
N LYS A 54 -7.15 -18.92 -3.09
CA LYS A 54 -5.97 -19.68 -3.50
C LYS A 54 -4.72 -18.80 -3.50
N PRO A 55 -3.60 -19.26 -2.92
CA PRO A 55 -2.34 -18.51 -2.92
C PRO A 55 -1.54 -18.65 -4.22
N THR A 56 -2.06 -19.39 -5.21
CA THR A 56 -1.40 -19.68 -6.49
C THR A 56 -2.35 -19.51 -7.65
N TYR A 57 -1.79 -19.23 -8.82
CA TYR A 57 -2.54 -19.06 -10.08
C TYR A 57 -1.67 -19.46 -11.28
N THR A 58 -2.33 -19.86 -12.34
CA THR A 58 -1.71 -20.19 -13.63
C THR A 58 -1.53 -18.93 -14.50
N THR A 59 -0.68 -19.03 -15.52
CA THR A 59 -0.51 -17.95 -16.49
C THR A 59 -1.79 -17.70 -17.29
N GLU A 60 -2.57 -18.74 -17.58
CA GLU A 60 -3.84 -18.60 -18.30
C GLU A 60 -4.92 -17.90 -17.46
N GLU A 61 -5.05 -18.22 -16.17
CA GLU A 61 -5.92 -17.48 -15.26
C GLU A 61 -5.52 -16.01 -15.19
N LEU A 62 -4.23 -15.71 -15.11
CA LEU A 62 -3.73 -14.33 -15.11
C LEU A 62 -4.07 -13.60 -16.42
N LYS A 63 -3.96 -14.24 -17.59
CA LYS A 63 -4.37 -13.67 -18.89
C LYS A 63 -5.84 -13.30 -18.90
N ILE A 64 -6.70 -14.23 -18.46
CA ILE A 64 -8.15 -14.01 -18.41
C ILE A 64 -8.46 -12.80 -17.53
N ILE A 65 -7.90 -12.76 -16.31
CA ILE A 65 -8.16 -11.68 -15.37
C ILE A 65 -7.59 -10.35 -15.86
N THR A 66 -6.38 -10.36 -16.44
CA THR A 66 -5.78 -9.15 -17.03
C THR A 66 -6.67 -8.56 -18.12
N SER A 67 -7.24 -9.41 -18.97
CA SER A 67 -8.18 -8.97 -20.02
C SER A 67 -9.46 -8.38 -19.45
N LYS A 68 -10.07 -9.03 -18.44
CA LYS A 68 -11.23 -8.48 -17.71
C LYS A 68 -10.92 -7.12 -17.07
N LEU A 69 -9.73 -6.98 -16.47
CA LEU A 69 -9.29 -5.73 -15.84
C LEU A 69 -9.13 -4.61 -16.86
N VAL A 70 -8.57 -4.90 -18.06
CA VAL A 70 -8.48 -3.91 -19.15
C VAL A 70 -9.85 -3.38 -19.53
N LEU A 71 -10.80 -4.28 -19.80
CA LEU A 71 -12.17 -3.89 -20.18
C LEU A 71 -12.83 -3.02 -19.10
N LYS A 72 -12.73 -3.44 -17.84
CA LYS A 72 -13.34 -2.71 -16.73
C LYS A 72 -12.69 -1.36 -16.49
N THR A 73 -11.35 -1.29 -16.54
CA THR A 73 -10.60 -0.03 -16.34
C THR A 73 -10.88 0.95 -17.48
N ASN A 74 -10.89 0.48 -18.74
CA ASN A 74 -11.26 1.29 -19.91
C ASN A 74 -12.68 1.85 -19.78
N SER A 75 -13.64 1.01 -19.39
CA SER A 75 -15.04 1.44 -19.20
C SER A 75 -15.17 2.53 -18.14
N LEU A 76 -14.55 2.35 -16.96
CA LEU A 76 -14.56 3.35 -15.89
C LEU A 76 -13.84 4.64 -16.29
N HIS A 77 -12.70 4.50 -16.98
CA HIS A 77 -11.95 5.64 -17.50
C HIS A 77 -12.83 6.50 -18.42
N LEU A 78 -13.52 5.87 -19.36
CA LEU A 78 -14.40 6.57 -20.31
C LEU A 78 -15.61 7.19 -19.62
N SER A 79 -16.18 6.51 -18.61
CA SER A 79 -17.28 7.05 -17.79
C SER A 79 -16.90 8.30 -17.00
N ILE A 80 -15.62 8.50 -16.69
CA ILE A 80 -15.12 9.67 -15.96
C ILE A 80 -14.72 10.80 -16.93
N THR A 81 -14.02 10.47 -18.01
CA THR A 81 -13.37 11.48 -18.88
C THR A 81 -14.14 11.79 -20.16
N ASN A 82 -15.01 10.87 -20.62
CA ASN A 82 -15.60 10.86 -21.95
C ASN A 82 -14.57 10.93 -23.11
N ASP A 83 -13.28 10.74 -22.81
CA ASP A 83 -12.18 10.80 -23.76
C ASP A 83 -11.10 9.77 -23.40
N SER A 84 -10.82 8.85 -24.33
CA SER A 84 -9.80 7.80 -24.14
C SER A 84 -8.37 8.33 -24.05
N LEU A 85 -8.11 9.54 -24.50
CA LEU A 85 -6.79 10.16 -24.52
C LEU A 85 -6.49 11.00 -23.27
N GLN A 86 -7.53 11.45 -22.56
CA GLN A 86 -7.40 12.30 -21.39
C GLN A 86 -6.99 11.48 -20.18
N LYS A 87 -5.93 11.89 -19.45
CA LYS A 87 -5.61 11.29 -18.15
C LYS A 87 -6.66 11.67 -17.10
N ILE A 88 -6.88 10.82 -16.11
CA ILE A 88 -7.75 11.15 -14.98
C ILE A 88 -6.99 12.01 -13.98
N ASP A 89 -7.56 13.19 -13.72
CA ASP A 89 -7.18 14.08 -12.61
C ASP A 89 -8.28 14.06 -11.55
N THR A 90 -7.92 13.61 -10.36
CA THR A 90 -8.86 13.53 -9.23
C THR A 90 -9.16 14.92 -8.71
N PRO A 91 -10.45 15.37 -8.72
CA PRO A 91 -10.80 16.74 -8.32
C PRO A 91 -10.84 16.95 -6.81
N TYR A 92 -10.60 15.89 -6.03
CA TYR A 92 -10.82 15.91 -4.60
C TYR A 92 -9.65 16.50 -3.81
N SER A 93 -10.00 17.18 -2.70
CA SER A 93 -9.04 17.46 -1.63
C SER A 93 -8.66 16.16 -0.89
N PHE A 94 -7.55 16.18 -0.17
CA PHE A 94 -7.11 15.05 0.65
C PHE A 94 -8.20 14.59 1.63
N ASN A 95 -8.83 15.52 2.36
CA ASN A 95 -9.87 15.18 3.33
C ASN A 95 -11.09 14.54 2.67
N LYS A 96 -11.45 14.99 1.46
CA LYS A 96 -12.52 14.37 0.68
C LYS A 96 -12.14 12.97 0.23
N MET A 97 -10.89 12.75 -0.23
CA MET A 97 -10.39 11.42 -0.56
C MET A 97 -10.44 10.49 0.65
N ALA A 98 -9.93 10.91 1.81
CA ALA A 98 -9.98 10.11 3.03
C ALA A 98 -11.42 9.74 3.44
N ALA A 99 -12.35 10.68 3.38
CA ALA A 99 -13.76 10.44 3.69
C ALA A 99 -14.44 9.47 2.71
N LEU A 100 -14.14 9.59 1.41
CA LEU A 100 -14.66 8.66 0.40
C LEU A 100 -14.08 7.26 0.57
N SER A 101 -12.79 7.12 0.89
CA SER A 101 -12.19 5.81 1.19
C SER A 101 -12.93 5.11 2.34
N GLN A 102 -13.28 5.86 3.39
CA GLN A 102 -14.08 5.32 4.50
C GLN A 102 -15.45 4.79 4.06
N GLN A 103 -16.09 5.47 3.10
CA GLN A 103 -17.34 4.98 2.53
C GLN A 103 -17.14 3.66 1.78
N GLY A 104 -16.01 3.48 1.10
CA GLY A 104 -15.62 2.22 0.49
C GLY A 104 -15.52 1.09 1.50
N TYR A 105 -14.86 1.33 2.64
CA TYR A 105 -14.79 0.36 3.74
C TYR A 105 -16.15 0.02 4.33
N LYS A 106 -17.04 1.01 4.52
CA LYS A 106 -18.41 0.76 4.98
C LYS A 106 -19.21 -0.12 4.00
N GLN A 107 -19.00 0.05 2.70
CA GLN A 107 -19.63 -0.83 1.71
C GLN A 107 -18.99 -2.22 1.73
N LEU A 108 -17.66 -2.29 1.87
CA LEU A 108 -16.94 -3.56 1.95
C LEU A 108 -17.36 -4.38 3.18
N GLU A 109 -17.58 -3.74 4.33
CA GLU A 109 -18.08 -4.35 5.56
C GLU A 109 -19.43 -5.07 5.36
N THR A 110 -20.31 -4.53 4.51
CA THR A 110 -21.61 -5.19 4.23
C THR A 110 -21.46 -6.52 3.52
N VAL A 111 -20.35 -6.73 2.80
CA VAL A 111 -20.04 -7.97 2.07
C VAL A 111 -19.12 -8.86 2.89
N TYR A 112 -18.17 -8.25 3.57
CA TYR A 112 -17.15 -8.91 4.39
C TYR A 112 -17.06 -8.23 5.77
N PRO A 113 -17.84 -8.69 6.77
CA PRO A 113 -17.89 -8.07 8.10
C PRO A 113 -16.53 -7.97 8.82
N ILE A 114 -15.57 -8.82 8.45
CA ILE A 114 -14.20 -8.78 8.98
C ILE A 114 -13.42 -7.49 8.64
N PHE A 115 -13.89 -6.71 7.67
CA PHE A 115 -13.30 -5.43 7.27
C PHE A 115 -14.07 -4.22 7.83
N GLY A 116 -14.87 -4.41 8.87
CA GLY A 116 -15.48 -3.33 9.63
C GLY A 116 -14.43 -2.34 10.15
N HIS A 117 -14.67 -1.06 9.97
CA HIS A 117 -13.68 -0.04 10.29
C HIS A 117 -14.20 0.97 11.33
N PRO A 118 -13.75 0.87 12.58
CA PRO A 118 -14.24 1.71 13.68
C PRO A 118 -13.61 3.12 13.66
N GLY A 119 -13.98 3.96 12.75
CA GLY A 119 -13.51 5.36 12.72
C GLY A 119 -12.03 5.50 12.29
N GLN A 120 -11.70 6.61 11.64
CA GLN A 120 -10.40 6.66 10.98
C GLN A 120 -9.68 7.99 11.17
N ASN A 121 -8.45 7.87 11.58
CA ASN A 121 -7.51 8.96 11.60
C ASN A 121 -6.53 8.83 10.41
N THR A 122 -6.97 9.27 9.23
CA THR A 122 -6.10 9.36 8.06
C THR A 122 -5.62 10.79 7.91
N LYS A 123 -4.31 10.98 7.89
CA LYS A 123 -3.66 12.29 7.87
C LYS A 123 -2.63 12.41 6.77
N LYS A 124 -2.39 13.63 6.31
CA LYS A 124 -1.20 13.94 5.52
C LYS A 124 0.02 13.81 6.43
N SER A 125 0.99 13.02 6.02
CA SER A 125 2.22 12.87 6.77
C SER A 125 3.01 14.19 6.80
N LEU A 126 3.49 14.58 7.98
CA LEU A 126 4.46 15.65 8.13
C LEU A 126 5.82 15.29 7.49
N PHE A 127 6.07 13.99 7.33
CA PHE A 127 7.28 13.44 6.70
C PHE A 127 7.10 13.12 5.21
N SER A 128 6.15 13.74 4.51
CA SER A 128 5.85 13.43 3.10
C SER A 128 7.09 13.53 2.20
N THR A 129 7.90 14.60 2.33
CA THR A 129 9.13 14.74 1.55
C THR A 129 10.17 13.66 1.87
N PRO A 130 10.56 13.41 3.12
CA PRO A 130 11.42 12.26 3.46
C PRO A 130 10.88 10.92 2.96
N LEU A 131 9.57 10.63 3.15
CA LEU A 131 8.93 9.40 2.66
C LEU A 131 9.09 9.23 1.15
N THR A 132 8.98 10.33 0.38
CA THR A 132 9.17 10.30 -1.07
C THR A 132 10.58 9.85 -1.45
N TYR A 133 11.61 10.39 -0.80
CA TYR A 133 13.01 9.96 -1.01
C TYR A 133 13.28 8.53 -0.52
N MET A 134 12.50 8.04 0.43
CA MET A 134 12.58 6.65 0.91
C MET A 134 11.77 5.67 0.01
N GLY A 135 10.99 6.17 -0.95
CA GLY A 135 10.17 5.38 -1.85
C GLY A 135 8.86 4.86 -1.22
N PHE A 136 8.33 5.55 -0.19
CA PHE A 136 7.11 5.14 0.52
C PHE A 136 5.93 6.07 0.22
N GLY A 137 4.76 5.46 -0.06
CA GLY A 137 3.50 6.16 -0.27
C GLY A 137 2.80 6.59 1.03
N GLY A 138 3.08 5.91 2.12
CA GLY A 138 2.52 6.18 3.43
C GLY A 138 3.11 5.25 4.49
N TYR A 139 2.55 5.29 5.67
CA TYR A 139 2.83 4.36 6.77
C TYR A 139 1.74 4.43 7.84
N LEU A 140 1.53 3.34 8.54
CA LEU A 140 0.77 3.35 9.79
C LEU A 140 1.68 3.71 10.96
N ASN A 141 1.28 4.68 11.78
CA ASN A 141 1.97 4.93 13.04
C ASN A 141 1.60 3.83 14.05
N PRO A 142 2.54 3.00 14.50
CA PRO A 142 2.23 1.83 15.33
C PRO A 142 1.74 2.16 16.75
N PHE A 143 1.96 3.39 17.22
CA PHE A 143 1.58 3.82 18.57
C PHE A 143 0.25 4.57 18.61
N THR A 144 -0.07 5.33 17.55
CA THR A 144 -1.31 6.12 17.48
C THR A 144 -2.36 5.49 16.56
N LEU A 145 -2.00 4.46 15.81
CA LEU A 145 -2.80 3.81 14.77
C LEU A 145 -3.33 4.80 13.71
N GLU A 146 -2.62 5.90 13.50
CA GLU A 146 -2.94 6.86 12.46
C GLU A 146 -2.36 6.43 11.10
N ALA A 147 -3.19 6.41 10.07
CA ALA A 147 -2.76 6.24 8.69
C ALA A 147 -2.14 7.56 8.19
N GLN A 148 -0.84 7.56 7.98
CA GLN A 148 -0.06 8.71 7.54
C GLN A 148 0.26 8.57 6.07
N VAL A 149 -0.34 9.43 5.22
CA VAL A 149 -0.22 9.34 3.76
C VAL A 149 0.72 10.43 3.24
N ASN A 150 1.63 10.05 2.37
CA ASN A 150 2.51 10.95 1.66
C ASN A 150 1.69 11.88 0.73
N SER A 151 1.66 13.17 1.05
CA SER A 151 0.84 14.15 0.34
C SER A 151 1.48 14.68 -0.95
N VAL A 152 2.70 14.25 -1.28
CA VAL A 152 3.45 14.68 -2.49
C VAL A 152 3.17 13.76 -3.68
N ILE A 153 2.77 12.51 -3.45
CA ILE A 153 2.51 11.55 -4.52
C ILE A 153 1.37 11.99 -5.46
N PRO A 154 1.35 11.53 -6.73
CA PRO A 154 0.27 11.82 -7.66
C PRO A 154 -1.10 11.46 -7.08
N LYS A 155 -2.09 12.32 -7.27
CA LYS A 155 -3.44 12.13 -6.73
C LYS A 155 -4.11 10.84 -7.21
N SER A 156 -3.82 10.41 -8.43
CA SER A 156 -4.30 9.13 -8.98
C SER A 156 -3.85 7.92 -8.15
N SER A 157 -2.62 7.96 -7.61
CA SER A 157 -2.09 6.93 -6.74
C SER A 157 -2.52 7.11 -5.28
N MET A 158 -2.83 8.34 -4.87
CA MET A 158 -3.18 8.68 -3.49
C MET A 158 -4.47 7.97 -3.02
N LEU A 159 -5.44 7.77 -3.92
CA LEU A 159 -6.70 7.08 -3.61
C LEU A 159 -6.45 5.65 -3.10
N THR A 160 -5.66 4.88 -3.83
CA THR A 160 -5.30 3.51 -3.42
C THR A 160 -4.36 3.48 -2.23
N THR A 161 -3.45 4.46 -2.12
CA THR A 161 -2.55 4.57 -0.94
C THR A 161 -3.35 4.85 0.33
N ILE A 162 -4.33 5.76 0.30
CA ILE A 162 -5.22 6.00 1.45
C ILE A 162 -5.92 4.71 1.87
N ALA A 163 -6.50 3.99 0.92
CA ALA A 163 -7.19 2.74 1.20
C ALA A 163 -6.23 1.66 1.76
N HIS A 164 -5.00 1.60 1.26
CA HIS A 164 -3.96 0.70 1.75
C HIS A 164 -3.56 1.00 3.20
N GLU A 165 -3.27 2.27 3.54
CA GLU A 165 -2.91 2.65 4.90
C GLU A 165 -4.07 2.42 5.89
N GLN A 166 -5.31 2.57 5.42
CA GLN A 166 -6.49 2.22 6.21
C GLN A 166 -6.64 0.71 6.41
N ALA A 167 -6.17 -0.13 5.47
CA ALA A 167 -6.13 -1.58 5.68
C ALA A 167 -5.18 -1.96 6.84
N HIS A 168 -4.06 -1.27 6.96
CA HIS A 168 -3.20 -1.45 8.12
C HIS A 168 -3.92 -1.09 9.44
N GLN A 169 -4.79 -0.09 9.48
CA GLN A 169 -5.58 0.23 10.68
C GLN A 169 -6.51 -0.92 11.11
N LEU A 170 -6.88 -1.83 10.20
CA LEU A 170 -7.64 -3.06 10.51
C LEU A 170 -6.76 -4.18 11.11
N GLY A 171 -5.47 -3.94 11.31
CA GLY A 171 -4.54 -4.94 11.81
C GLY A 171 -3.97 -5.89 10.76
N TYR A 172 -4.05 -5.56 9.47
CA TYR A 172 -3.39 -6.32 8.42
C TYR A 172 -2.00 -5.75 8.19
N ALA A 173 -0.99 -6.40 8.77
CA ALA A 173 0.40 -5.94 8.73
C ALA A 173 1.14 -6.32 7.43
N ALA A 174 0.67 -7.35 6.73
CA ALA A 174 1.28 -7.81 5.48
C ALA A 174 0.93 -6.87 4.31
N GLU A 175 1.97 -6.38 3.60
CA GLU A 175 1.84 -5.43 2.49
C GLU A 175 0.93 -5.92 1.36
N ASN A 176 1.03 -7.21 1.00
CA ASN A 176 0.18 -7.81 -0.02
C ASN A 176 -1.29 -7.87 0.41
N GLU A 177 -1.56 -8.10 1.69
CA GLU A 177 -2.92 -8.12 2.24
C GLU A 177 -3.49 -6.72 2.32
N ALA A 178 -2.72 -5.74 2.81
CA ALA A 178 -3.11 -4.34 2.83
C ALA A 178 -3.40 -3.80 1.40
N ASN A 179 -2.57 -4.16 0.43
CA ASN A 179 -2.81 -3.85 -0.99
C ASN A 179 -4.11 -4.46 -1.51
N PHE A 180 -4.39 -5.71 -1.18
CA PHE A 180 -5.60 -6.40 -1.62
C PHE A 180 -6.86 -5.85 -0.93
N ILE A 181 -6.82 -5.58 0.37
CA ILE A 181 -7.94 -4.97 1.10
C ILE A 181 -8.20 -3.55 0.59
N GLY A 182 -7.14 -2.76 0.35
CA GLY A 182 -7.25 -1.44 -0.26
C GLY A 182 -7.91 -1.49 -1.65
N PHE A 183 -7.54 -2.48 -2.48
CA PHE A 183 -8.22 -2.76 -3.74
C PHE A 183 -9.71 -3.06 -3.52
N LEU A 184 -10.05 -3.95 -2.59
CA LEU A 184 -11.45 -4.29 -2.29
C LEU A 184 -12.25 -3.06 -1.84
N ALA A 185 -11.70 -2.24 -0.94
CA ALA A 185 -12.34 -1.01 -0.49
C ALA A 185 -12.57 -0.02 -1.65
N CYS A 186 -11.63 0.05 -2.60
CA CYS A 186 -11.77 0.89 -3.78
C CYS A 186 -12.90 0.39 -4.71
N ILE A 187 -12.94 -0.90 -5.05
CA ILE A 187 -13.91 -1.41 -6.02
C ILE A 187 -15.35 -1.53 -5.47
N HIS A 188 -15.51 -1.61 -4.14
CA HIS A 188 -16.80 -1.57 -3.47
C HIS A 188 -17.28 -0.13 -3.17
N ASN A 189 -16.44 0.88 -3.43
CA ASN A 189 -16.85 2.27 -3.29
C ASN A 189 -17.88 2.65 -4.35
N LYS A 190 -18.84 3.52 -3.98
CA LYS A 190 -19.82 4.09 -4.94
C LYS A 190 -19.22 5.15 -5.85
N ASP A 191 -18.09 5.74 -5.46
CA ASP A 191 -17.40 6.80 -6.20
C ASP A 191 -16.60 6.21 -7.37
N LEU A 192 -16.82 6.77 -8.57
CA LEU A 192 -16.20 6.25 -9.80
C LEU A 192 -14.66 6.42 -9.82
N PHE A 193 -14.12 7.47 -9.21
CA PHE A 193 -12.67 7.66 -9.12
C PHE A 193 -12.01 6.59 -8.25
N TYR A 194 -12.67 6.20 -7.15
CA TYR A 194 -12.20 5.10 -6.32
C TYR A 194 -12.29 3.76 -7.05
N GLN A 195 -13.40 3.48 -7.71
CA GLN A 195 -13.51 2.24 -8.52
C GLN A 195 -12.42 2.19 -9.59
N TYR A 196 -12.25 3.27 -10.34
CA TYR A 196 -11.17 3.37 -11.34
C TYR A 196 -9.80 3.13 -10.72
N ALA A 197 -9.48 3.80 -9.62
CA ALA A 197 -8.19 3.67 -8.94
C ALA A 197 -7.92 2.22 -8.51
N GLY A 198 -8.92 1.52 -7.96
CA GLY A 198 -8.80 0.11 -7.59
C GLY A 198 -8.55 -0.80 -8.79
N TYR A 199 -9.33 -0.67 -9.86
CA TYR A 199 -9.15 -1.48 -11.06
C TYR A 199 -7.86 -1.17 -11.80
N ALA A 200 -7.46 0.10 -11.89
CA ALA A 200 -6.18 0.51 -12.47
C ALA A 200 -4.98 -0.01 -11.67
N PHE A 201 -5.07 -0.01 -10.34
CA PHE A 201 -4.09 -0.62 -9.46
C PHE A 201 -3.95 -2.12 -9.73
N ALA A 202 -5.04 -2.87 -9.72
CA ALA A 202 -5.03 -4.31 -10.00
C ALA A 202 -4.47 -4.61 -11.41
N LEU A 203 -4.88 -3.84 -12.41
CA LEU A 203 -4.37 -3.95 -13.78
C LEU A 203 -2.86 -3.77 -13.84
N ARG A 204 -2.32 -2.74 -13.17
CA ARG A 204 -0.88 -2.47 -13.14
C ARG A 204 -0.07 -3.63 -12.53
N TYR A 205 -0.60 -4.26 -11.46
CA TYR A 205 0.04 -5.43 -10.85
C TYR A 205 0.01 -6.64 -11.79
N CYS A 206 -1.14 -6.92 -12.40
CA CYS A 206 -1.26 -8.03 -13.36
C CYS A 206 -0.40 -7.82 -14.60
N LEU A 207 -0.34 -6.60 -15.15
CA LEU A 207 0.53 -6.27 -16.29
C LEU A 207 2.02 -6.46 -15.95
N LYS A 208 2.46 -6.04 -14.75
CA LYS A 208 3.84 -6.25 -14.31
C LYS A 208 4.19 -7.72 -14.21
N GLU A 209 3.28 -8.55 -13.75
CA GLU A 209 3.48 -10.00 -13.69
C GLU A 209 3.44 -10.63 -15.08
N MET A 210 2.52 -10.20 -15.95
CA MET A 210 2.45 -10.65 -17.35
C MET A 210 3.72 -10.31 -18.14
N SER A 211 4.32 -9.15 -17.92
CA SER A 211 5.58 -8.78 -18.59
C SER A 211 6.74 -9.73 -18.31
N ARG A 212 6.67 -10.51 -17.22
CA ARG A 212 7.65 -11.53 -16.85
C ARG A 212 7.31 -12.93 -17.35
N ARG A 213 6.01 -13.25 -17.47
CA ARG A 213 5.53 -14.59 -17.82
C ARG A 213 5.26 -14.76 -19.30
N ASP A 214 4.68 -13.74 -19.96
CA ASP A 214 4.33 -13.75 -21.39
C ASP A 214 4.43 -12.34 -21.96
N ILE A 215 5.58 -12.04 -22.53
CA ILE A 215 5.91 -10.70 -23.05
C ILE A 215 5.07 -10.34 -24.29
N ASP A 216 4.67 -11.31 -25.09
CA ASP A 216 3.89 -11.05 -26.30
C ASP A 216 2.44 -10.75 -25.96
N PHE A 217 1.85 -11.51 -25.03
CA PHE A 217 0.54 -11.18 -24.48
C PHE A 217 0.55 -9.80 -23.81
N TYR A 218 1.57 -9.48 -23.00
CA TYR A 218 1.73 -8.17 -22.38
C TYR A 218 1.73 -7.05 -23.42
N LYS A 219 2.60 -7.13 -24.45
CA LYS A 219 2.70 -6.10 -25.51
C LYS A 219 1.38 -5.89 -26.24
N ASN A 220 0.65 -6.97 -26.53
CA ASN A 220 -0.64 -6.88 -27.20
C ASN A 220 -1.72 -6.30 -26.28
N THR A 221 -1.72 -6.69 -25.02
CA THR A 221 -2.67 -6.18 -24.02
C THR A 221 -2.49 -4.68 -23.79
N VAL A 222 -1.25 -4.19 -23.69
CA VAL A 222 -0.97 -2.74 -23.50
C VAL A 222 -1.56 -1.90 -24.66
N LYS A 223 -1.59 -2.41 -25.89
CA LYS A 223 -2.20 -1.71 -27.03
C LYS A 223 -3.72 -1.52 -26.90
N SER A 224 -4.38 -2.34 -26.11
CA SER A 224 -5.84 -2.27 -25.88
C SER A 224 -6.24 -1.37 -24.71
N ILE A 225 -5.26 -0.85 -23.95
CA ILE A 225 -5.49 0.07 -22.83
C ILE A 225 -5.62 1.49 -23.37
N HIS A 226 -6.60 2.26 -22.87
CA HIS A 226 -6.76 3.66 -23.25
C HIS A 226 -5.49 4.47 -22.94
N PRO A 227 -5.04 5.33 -23.88
CA PRO A 227 -3.82 6.11 -23.67
C PRO A 227 -3.86 7.02 -22.43
N GLY A 228 -5.03 7.50 -22.03
CA GLY A 228 -5.20 8.27 -20.79
C GLY A 228 -4.84 7.49 -19.54
N ILE A 229 -5.13 6.17 -19.49
CA ILE A 229 -4.74 5.28 -18.38
C ILE A 229 -3.22 5.10 -18.36
N LEU A 230 -2.62 4.89 -19.54
CA LEU A 230 -1.17 4.75 -19.66
C LEU A 230 -0.44 6.03 -19.22
N LYS A 231 -1.01 7.21 -19.52
CA LYS A 231 -0.49 8.50 -19.01
C LYS A 231 -0.51 8.56 -17.47
N ASN A 232 -1.56 8.07 -16.80
CA ASN A 232 -1.58 7.99 -15.33
C ASN A 232 -0.50 7.03 -14.79
N PHE A 233 -0.29 5.88 -15.45
CA PHE A 233 0.78 4.96 -15.07
C PHE A 233 2.17 5.56 -15.27
N GLN A 234 2.35 6.27 -16.38
CA GLN A 234 3.59 6.98 -16.69
C GLN A 234 3.88 8.09 -15.67
N GLU A 235 2.90 8.95 -15.35
CA GLU A 235 3.01 10.01 -14.34
C GLU A 235 3.50 9.45 -12.99
N THR A 236 2.90 8.35 -12.54
CA THR A 236 3.34 7.68 -11.31
C THR A 236 4.76 7.13 -11.40
N SER A 237 5.12 6.55 -12.55
CA SER A 237 6.46 6.00 -12.76
C SER A 237 7.53 7.10 -12.83
N GLU A 238 7.24 8.21 -13.51
CA GLU A 238 8.12 9.38 -13.63
C GLU A 238 8.29 10.07 -12.28
N PHE A 239 7.20 10.22 -11.53
CA PHE A 239 7.27 10.74 -10.16
C PHE A 239 8.29 9.96 -9.32
N TRP A 240 8.17 8.64 -9.23
CA TRP A 240 9.10 7.85 -8.42
C TRP A 240 10.53 7.86 -8.97
N LYS A 241 10.71 7.88 -10.29
CA LYS A 241 12.03 8.02 -10.91
C LYS A 241 12.72 9.34 -10.57
N ALA A 242 11.98 10.43 -10.47
CA ALA A 242 12.52 11.75 -10.12
C ALA A 242 13.11 11.82 -8.71
N TYR A 243 12.68 10.91 -7.82
CA TYR A 243 13.16 10.84 -6.43
C TYR A 243 14.13 9.67 -6.18
N ASN A 244 14.50 8.90 -7.20
CA ASN A 244 15.50 7.85 -7.06
C ASN A 244 16.81 8.41 -6.51
N ASN A 245 17.37 7.75 -5.51
CA ASN A 245 18.60 8.17 -4.85
C ASN A 245 19.37 6.95 -4.30
N PRO A 246 20.69 7.08 -4.03
CA PRO A 246 21.51 5.96 -3.57
C PRO A 246 21.12 5.39 -2.19
N LEU A 247 20.41 6.15 -1.36
CA LEU A 247 19.99 5.70 -0.02
C LEU A 247 18.73 4.82 -0.06
N GLU A 248 17.89 4.98 -1.08
CA GLU A 248 16.63 4.23 -1.20
C GLU A 248 16.83 2.70 -1.15
N PRO A 249 17.78 2.08 -1.87
CA PRO A 249 18.03 0.64 -1.78
C PRO A 249 18.45 0.18 -0.38
N LEU A 250 19.23 0.99 0.34
CA LEU A 250 19.66 0.67 1.71
C LEU A 250 18.48 0.69 2.68
N ILE A 251 17.61 1.69 2.57
CA ILE A 251 16.39 1.82 3.37
C ILE A 251 15.44 0.66 3.09
N LYS A 252 15.23 0.34 1.81
CA LYS A 252 14.39 -0.80 1.40
C LYS A 252 14.94 -2.15 1.90
N ASN A 253 16.26 -2.34 1.87
CA ASN A 253 16.87 -3.55 2.40
C ASN A 253 16.70 -3.65 3.92
N PHE A 254 16.89 -2.55 4.66
CA PHE A 254 16.63 -2.50 6.09
C PHE A 254 15.16 -2.84 6.39
N TYR A 255 14.21 -2.22 5.68
CA TYR A 255 12.79 -2.49 5.85
C TYR A 255 12.42 -3.94 5.49
N ASN A 256 12.99 -4.47 4.43
CA ASN A 256 12.81 -5.88 4.06
C ASN A 256 13.28 -6.85 5.15
N ASN A 257 14.44 -6.58 5.76
CA ASN A 257 14.95 -7.37 6.87
C ASN A 257 14.07 -7.24 8.13
N PHE A 258 13.56 -6.03 8.39
CA PHE A 258 12.61 -5.78 9.47
C PHE A 258 11.31 -6.60 9.27
N LEU A 259 10.74 -6.62 8.06
CA LEU A 259 9.56 -7.41 7.74
C LEU A 259 9.81 -8.91 7.94
N LYS A 260 10.95 -9.42 7.46
CA LYS A 260 11.34 -10.83 7.63
C LYS A 260 11.52 -11.21 9.10
N ALA A 261 12.11 -10.34 9.91
CA ALA A 261 12.25 -10.52 11.34
C ALA A 261 10.90 -10.55 12.08
N ASN A 262 9.86 -9.93 11.49
CA ASN A 262 8.51 -9.89 12.02
C ASN A 262 7.55 -10.82 11.25
N ASN A 263 7.96 -12.05 10.98
CA ASN A 263 7.13 -13.11 10.39
C ASN A 263 6.59 -12.84 8.97
N GLN A 264 7.21 -11.90 8.23
CA GLN A 264 6.91 -11.65 6.82
C GLN A 264 8.02 -12.25 5.95
N GLU A 265 8.06 -13.58 5.81
CA GLU A 265 9.16 -14.34 5.18
C GLU A 265 9.59 -13.80 3.81
N LYS A 266 8.65 -13.29 3.02
CA LYS A 266 8.92 -12.77 1.66
C LYS A 266 9.18 -11.26 1.63
N GLY A 267 9.05 -10.58 2.77
CA GLY A 267 9.34 -9.15 2.89
C GLY A 267 8.63 -8.32 1.83
N ILE A 268 9.37 -7.41 1.20
CA ILE A 268 8.86 -6.51 0.14
C ILE A 268 8.52 -7.25 -1.17
N GLU A 269 9.07 -8.45 -1.40
CA GLU A 269 8.83 -9.23 -2.65
C GLU A 269 7.45 -9.89 -2.73
N SER A 270 6.53 -9.51 -1.87
CA SER A 270 5.15 -10.03 -1.82
C SER A 270 4.26 -9.64 -3.01
N TYR A 271 4.81 -9.05 -4.08
CA TYR A 271 4.03 -8.63 -5.27
C TYR A 271 3.27 -9.77 -5.96
N SER A 272 3.88 -10.97 -6.07
CA SER A 272 3.21 -12.14 -6.65
C SER A 272 2.02 -12.62 -5.82
N TYR A 273 2.03 -12.34 -4.50
CA TYR A 273 0.94 -12.72 -3.60
C TYR A 273 -0.29 -11.83 -3.76
N VAL A 274 -0.14 -10.50 -3.93
CA VAL A 274 -1.30 -9.66 -4.21
C VAL A 274 -1.94 -10.08 -5.53
N VAL A 275 -1.14 -10.47 -6.53
CA VAL A 275 -1.66 -10.96 -7.82
C VAL A 275 -2.42 -12.26 -7.64
N ALA A 276 -1.95 -13.19 -6.78
CA ALA A 276 -2.68 -14.42 -6.48
C ALA A 276 -4.06 -14.14 -5.88
N LEU A 277 -4.11 -13.25 -4.88
CA LEU A 277 -5.38 -12.83 -4.26
C LEU A 277 -6.33 -12.17 -5.29
N LEU A 278 -5.79 -11.29 -6.15
CA LEU A 278 -6.55 -10.61 -7.20
C LEU A 278 -7.11 -11.62 -8.22
N VAL A 279 -6.27 -12.56 -8.68
CA VAL A 279 -6.67 -13.54 -9.71
C VAL A 279 -7.76 -14.45 -9.19
N ASP A 280 -7.59 -15.06 -8.02
CA ASP A 280 -8.60 -15.97 -7.49
C ASP A 280 -9.91 -15.24 -7.15
N TYR A 281 -9.82 -14.07 -6.53
CA TYR A 281 -11.01 -13.26 -6.22
C TYR A 281 -11.82 -12.86 -7.45
N LEU A 282 -11.14 -12.37 -8.50
CA LEU A 282 -11.80 -11.92 -9.74
C LEU A 282 -12.19 -13.07 -10.68
N HIS A 283 -11.64 -14.26 -10.47
CA HIS A 283 -12.04 -15.47 -11.19
C HIS A 283 -13.38 -16.01 -10.69
N ASN A 284 -13.62 -15.94 -9.38
CA ASN A 284 -14.78 -16.48 -8.69
C ASN A 284 -15.98 -15.50 -8.62
N LYS A 285 -15.81 -14.30 -9.18
CA LYS A 285 -16.85 -13.27 -9.37
C LYS A 285 -17.19 -13.08 -10.85
#